data_3ae20114300f4b661a127c67242ccd5b
#
_entry.id   3ae20114300f4b661a127c67242ccd5b
#
_cell.length_a   1.000
_cell.length_b   1.000
_cell.length_c   1.000
_cell.angle_alpha   90.00
_cell.angle_beta   90.00
_cell.angle_gamma   90.00
#
_symmetry.space_group_name_H-M   'P 1'
#
loop_
_entity.id
_entity.type
_entity.pdbx_description
1 polymer ?
#
loop_
_entity_poly.entity_id
_entity_poly.type
_entity_poly.pdbx_seq_one_letter_code
_entity_poly.pdbx_strand_id
1 'polypeptide(L)'
;MIILGIHSHPGGHNAAASLLINGSLVASVEEERMSRIKGDSAYPAGAVAEVLSLGGLRAQEVDVVAMAGLACDKPQGLLADRVCHVIEHQLAHAASAYYASPFGDDRVGVLTLDGEGDASSGSAWVGARGCLRNVAYLPRHNSIGLLYAAVTRHLGFIAGRHEGKVLGLAAFGSPKPFLSRLAAHPHPGDALKDLCGDLPREDIAAGLQAFAEQQVCAWVQQQMAAMGVSKLALAGDVFANVKLNQRIQALPGVQSLYVHPNMGDGGLASGAAFAVHARLQGGLRPELAPVYLGTRIDRANALQALQKFDVAFEEPVNLAQAVAQLLAQGQVIARADGKMEYGPRALGNRTVMAAAHDPHINQWLNQRLARTEFMPFAPVILQEYASAYFPAWVAGQLAARYMTLTYDASELAKQHIPAAVHVDGTARPQVLGRADNPGYHDILTAYQGLTGIPSVINTSFNMHEEPIVRTAEEAIRTFQRAGLDALVLGPFLVRASAQ
;
A
#
# COMPACT_ATOMS: atom_id res chain seq x y z
N MET A 1 -12.03 5.53 -25.39
CA MET A 1 -10.92 4.57 -25.50
C MET A 1 -10.85 3.76 -24.23
N ILE A 2 -10.93 2.45 -24.36
CA ILE A 2 -10.89 1.48 -23.27
C ILE A 2 -9.53 0.77 -23.32
N ILE A 3 -8.72 0.93 -22.28
CA ILE A 3 -7.39 0.34 -22.19
C ILE A 3 -7.38 -0.62 -21.00
N LEU A 4 -6.99 -1.87 -21.25
CA LEU A 4 -6.73 -2.86 -20.24
C LEU A 4 -5.23 -2.92 -19.97
N GLY A 5 -4.82 -2.51 -18.79
CA GLY A 5 -3.46 -2.68 -18.29
C GLY A 5 -3.29 -4.05 -17.65
N ILE A 6 -2.19 -4.72 -17.94
CA ILE A 6 -1.84 -6.04 -17.39
C ILE A 6 -0.39 -6.02 -16.96
N HIS A 7 -0.14 -6.52 -15.75
CA HIS A 7 1.19 -6.89 -15.29
C HIS A 7 1.22 -8.37 -14.93
N SER A 8 2.20 -9.08 -15.48
CA SER A 8 2.61 -10.41 -15.05
C SER A 8 4.08 -10.60 -15.45
N HIS A 9 4.83 -11.24 -14.57
CA HIS A 9 6.23 -11.52 -14.83
C HIS A 9 6.57 -12.90 -14.26
N PRO A 10 6.91 -13.90 -15.10
CA PRO A 10 7.34 -15.22 -14.63
C PRO A 10 8.51 -15.11 -13.63
N GLY A 11 8.31 -15.58 -12.40
CA GLY A 11 9.28 -15.46 -11.31
C GLY A 11 9.32 -14.11 -10.59
N GLY A 12 8.46 -13.16 -10.97
CA GLY A 12 8.22 -11.92 -10.25
C GLY A 12 7.16 -12.05 -9.15
N HIS A 13 6.41 -10.99 -8.89
CA HIS A 13 5.32 -10.96 -7.91
C HIS A 13 4.24 -9.96 -8.31
N ASN A 14 3.07 -10.03 -7.63
CA ASN A 14 1.98 -9.06 -7.69
C ASN A 14 1.40 -8.83 -9.09
N ALA A 15 1.16 -9.94 -9.84
CA ALA A 15 0.42 -9.86 -11.10
C ALA A 15 -0.93 -9.13 -10.89
N ALA A 16 -1.31 -8.27 -11.84
CA ALA A 16 -2.45 -7.38 -11.69
C ALA A 16 -3.09 -7.02 -13.03
N ALA A 17 -4.35 -6.59 -12.97
CA ALA A 17 -5.06 -5.97 -14.07
C ALA A 17 -5.68 -4.64 -13.67
N SER A 18 -5.73 -3.69 -14.59
CA SER A 18 -6.31 -2.36 -14.40
C SER A 18 -7.11 -1.94 -15.63
N LEU A 19 -8.24 -1.30 -15.43
CA LEU A 19 -9.13 -0.82 -16.49
C LEU A 19 -9.15 0.70 -16.50
N LEU A 20 -8.74 1.28 -17.64
CA LEU A 20 -8.76 2.70 -17.90
C LEU A 20 -9.81 3.00 -18.96
N ILE A 21 -10.75 3.90 -18.69
CA ILE A 21 -11.78 4.35 -19.63
C ILE A 21 -11.63 5.85 -19.82
N ASN A 22 -11.31 6.27 -21.05
CA ASN A 22 -11.12 7.68 -21.41
C ASN A 22 -10.14 8.44 -20.49
N GLY A 23 -9.08 7.79 -20.05
CA GLY A 23 -8.06 8.37 -19.18
C GLY A 23 -8.35 8.24 -17.67
N SER A 24 -9.53 7.78 -17.27
CA SER A 24 -9.89 7.59 -15.86
C SER A 24 -9.73 6.12 -15.45
N LEU A 25 -9.06 5.87 -14.32
CA LEU A 25 -8.88 4.55 -13.73
C LEU A 25 -10.17 4.13 -13.01
N VAL A 26 -10.88 3.12 -13.53
CA VAL A 26 -12.21 2.72 -13.05
C VAL A 26 -12.21 1.43 -12.23
N ALA A 27 -11.24 0.55 -12.47
CA ALA A 27 -11.04 -0.68 -11.71
C ALA A 27 -9.57 -1.11 -11.73
N SER A 28 -9.12 -1.71 -10.64
CA SER A 28 -7.79 -2.32 -10.53
C SER A 28 -7.79 -3.41 -9.47
N VAL A 29 -7.23 -4.59 -9.81
CA VAL A 29 -7.22 -5.77 -8.95
C VAL A 29 -5.91 -6.53 -9.14
N GLU A 30 -5.31 -6.98 -8.05
CA GLU A 30 -4.19 -7.91 -8.06
C GLU A 30 -4.69 -9.35 -8.13
N GLU A 31 -3.99 -10.24 -8.86
CA GLU A 31 -4.38 -11.65 -9.03
C GLU A 31 -4.40 -12.40 -7.69
N GLU A 32 -3.55 -12.04 -6.74
CA GLU A 32 -3.56 -12.63 -5.41
C GLU A 32 -4.93 -12.56 -4.72
N ARG A 33 -5.75 -11.53 -5.04
CA ARG A 33 -7.13 -11.39 -4.50
C ARG A 33 -8.07 -12.44 -5.06
N MET A 34 -7.77 -12.95 -6.26
CA MET A 34 -8.56 -13.96 -6.96
C MET A 34 -8.08 -15.37 -6.62
N SER A 35 -6.79 -15.63 -6.79
CA SER A 35 -6.16 -16.93 -6.58
C SER A 35 -5.99 -17.31 -5.09
N ARG A 36 -6.02 -16.34 -4.19
CA ARG A 36 -5.69 -16.45 -2.75
C ARG A 36 -4.25 -16.88 -2.47
N ILE A 37 -3.36 -16.71 -3.45
CA ILE A 37 -1.91 -16.93 -3.33
C ILE A 37 -1.23 -15.58 -3.14
N LYS A 38 -0.61 -15.34 -1.98
CA LYS A 38 0.04 -14.07 -1.66
C LYS A 38 1.19 -13.78 -2.64
N GLY A 39 1.14 -12.57 -3.26
CA GLY A 39 2.15 -12.13 -4.24
C GLY A 39 2.14 -12.96 -5.52
N ASP A 40 0.99 -13.49 -5.96
CA ASP A 40 0.85 -14.30 -7.18
C ASP A 40 1.46 -13.59 -8.39
N SER A 41 2.31 -14.31 -9.14
CA SER A 41 2.99 -13.82 -10.33
C SER A 41 2.45 -14.41 -11.64
N ALA A 42 1.47 -15.32 -11.56
CA ALA A 42 0.87 -15.95 -12.72
C ALA A 42 0.14 -14.92 -13.62
N TYR A 43 -0.11 -15.27 -14.88
CA TYR A 43 -0.95 -14.43 -15.74
C TYR A 43 -2.29 -14.12 -15.06
N PRO A 44 -2.67 -12.84 -14.90
CA PRO A 44 -3.77 -12.42 -14.02
C PRO A 44 -5.14 -12.60 -14.66
N ALA A 45 -5.49 -13.84 -15.03
CA ALA A 45 -6.75 -14.14 -15.70
C ALA A 45 -7.96 -13.79 -14.84
N GLY A 46 -7.89 -14.05 -13.54
CA GLY A 46 -8.93 -13.70 -12.60
C GLY A 46 -9.10 -12.20 -12.44
N ALA A 47 -8.01 -11.47 -12.27
CA ALA A 47 -8.03 -10.02 -12.16
C ALA A 47 -8.52 -9.34 -13.45
N VAL A 48 -8.14 -9.85 -14.63
CA VAL A 48 -8.65 -9.39 -15.94
C VAL A 48 -10.16 -9.52 -16.01
N ALA A 49 -10.69 -10.71 -15.68
CA ALA A 49 -12.13 -10.96 -15.68
C ALA A 49 -12.86 -10.03 -14.69
N GLU A 50 -12.29 -9.83 -13.50
CA GLU A 50 -12.86 -8.97 -12.47
C GLU A 50 -12.91 -7.49 -12.87
N VAL A 51 -11.80 -6.92 -13.38
CA VAL A 51 -11.81 -5.50 -13.77
C VAL A 51 -12.73 -5.22 -14.95
N LEU A 52 -12.88 -6.15 -15.89
CA LEU A 52 -13.86 -6.05 -16.96
C LEU A 52 -15.30 -6.09 -16.42
N SER A 53 -15.57 -7.02 -15.52
CA SER A 53 -16.88 -7.10 -14.83
C SER A 53 -17.21 -5.84 -14.06
N LEU A 54 -16.26 -5.28 -13.29
CA LEU A 54 -16.41 -4.03 -12.55
C LEU A 54 -16.66 -2.82 -13.47
N GLY A 55 -16.11 -2.85 -14.68
CA GLY A 55 -16.36 -1.85 -15.73
C GLY A 55 -17.63 -2.09 -16.54
N GLY A 56 -18.32 -3.22 -16.34
CA GLY A 56 -19.50 -3.59 -17.13
C GLY A 56 -19.17 -3.92 -18.59
N LEU A 57 -17.96 -4.43 -18.87
CA LEU A 57 -17.42 -4.62 -20.20
C LEU A 57 -17.12 -6.10 -20.49
N ARG A 58 -17.14 -6.45 -21.77
CA ARG A 58 -16.66 -7.73 -22.30
C ARG A 58 -15.27 -7.53 -22.91
N ALA A 59 -14.47 -8.58 -22.98
CA ALA A 59 -13.09 -8.53 -23.52
C ALA A 59 -13.04 -7.97 -24.97
N GLN A 60 -14.11 -8.17 -25.75
CA GLN A 60 -14.21 -7.68 -27.14
C GLN A 60 -14.35 -6.13 -27.20
N GLU A 61 -14.74 -5.49 -26.12
CA GLU A 61 -14.92 -4.04 -26.05
C GLU A 61 -13.63 -3.28 -25.65
N VAL A 62 -12.57 -4.03 -25.30
CA VAL A 62 -11.24 -3.47 -25.05
C VAL A 62 -10.62 -3.00 -26.36
N ASP A 63 -10.27 -1.72 -26.45
CA ASP A 63 -9.63 -1.16 -27.63
C ASP A 63 -8.15 -1.55 -27.71
N VAL A 64 -7.44 -1.48 -26.55
CA VAL A 64 -5.99 -1.65 -26.47
C VAL A 64 -5.63 -2.39 -25.17
N VAL A 65 -4.62 -3.27 -25.26
CA VAL A 65 -3.97 -3.91 -24.12
C VAL A 65 -2.61 -3.25 -23.87
N ALA A 66 -2.36 -2.84 -22.63
CA ALA A 66 -1.08 -2.30 -22.17
C ALA A 66 -0.41 -3.30 -21.24
N MET A 67 0.76 -3.83 -21.63
CA MET A 67 1.53 -4.79 -20.84
C MET A 67 2.70 -4.09 -20.17
N ALA A 68 2.89 -4.33 -18.88
CA ALA A 68 3.98 -3.75 -18.10
C ALA A 68 5.17 -4.72 -17.97
N GLY A 69 6.39 -4.23 -18.30
CA GLY A 69 7.63 -4.99 -18.30
C GLY A 69 7.92 -5.65 -19.65
N LEU A 70 9.18 -5.62 -20.09
CA LEU A 70 9.60 -6.20 -21.38
C LEU A 70 9.51 -7.73 -21.40
N ALA A 71 9.59 -8.37 -20.24
CA ALA A 71 9.48 -9.82 -20.07
C ALA A 71 8.07 -10.29 -19.66
N CYS A 72 7.03 -9.44 -19.88
CA CYS A 72 5.65 -9.79 -19.55
C CYS A 72 5.09 -10.92 -20.43
N ASP A 73 4.12 -11.66 -19.90
CA ASP A 73 3.36 -12.63 -20.68
C ASP A 73 2.54 -11.93 -21.77
N LYS A 74 2.31 -12.64 -22.89
CA LYS A 74 1.41 -12.13 -23.93
C LYS A 74 -0.04 -12.16 -23.49
N PRO A 75 -0.90 -11.25 -24.01
CA PRO A 75 -2.33 -11.31 -23.76
C PRO A 75 -2.91 -12.68 -24.15
N GLN A 76 -3.84 -13.18 -23.36
CA GLN A 76 -4.40 -14.53 -23.53
C GLN A 76 -5.90 -14.50 -23.87
N GLY A 77 -6.42 -15.61 -24.39
CA GLY A 77 -7.84 -15.79 -24.69
C GLY A 77 -8.37 -14.76 -25.70
N LEU A 78 -9.51 -14.16 -25.41
CA LEU A 78 -10.18 -13.17 -26.27
C LEU A 78 -9.40 -11.84 -26.42
N LEU A 79 -8.32 -11.67 -25.68
CA LEU A 79 -7.43 -10.50 -25.77
C LEU A 79 -6.22 -10.74 -26.67
N ALA A 80 -5.95 -11.97 -27.10
CA ALA A 80 -4.75 -12.35 -27.86
C ALA A 80 -4.59 -11.57 -29.18
N ASP A 81 -5.71 -11.23 -29.84
CA ASP A 81 -5.73 -10.52 -31.12
C ASP A 81 -5.89 -8.99 -30.96
N ARG A 82 -5.85 -8.47 -29.74
CA ARG A 82 -5.98 -7.03 -29.49
C ARG A 82 -4.66 -6.31 -29.76
N VAL A 83 -4.77 -5.03 -30.14
CA VAL A 83 -3.59 -4.15 -30.23
C VAL A 83 -2.93 -4.11 -28.86
N CYS A 84 -1.66 -4.53 -28.82
CA CYS A 84 -0.89 -4.63 -27.58
C CYS A 84 0.31 -3.69 -27.62
N HIS A 85 0.47 -2.92 -26.54
CA HIS A 85 1.65 -2.09 -26.29
C HIS A 85 2.39 -2.61 -25.07
N VAL A 86 3.68 -2.87 -25.23
CA VAL A 86 4.57 -3.20 -24.08
C VAL A 86 5.20 -1.90 -23.58
N ILE A 87 5.14 -1.70 -22.28
CA ILE A 87 5.66 -0.54 -21.58
C ILE A 87 6.79 -1.01 -20.66
N GLU A 88 7.92 -0.36 -20.74
CA GLU A 88 9.09 -0.62 -19.89
C GLU A 88 8.71 -0.46 -18.41
N HIS A 89 9.28 -1.32 -17.55
CA HIS A 89 8.94 -1.46 -16.13
C HIS A 89 9.02 -0.13 -15.37
N GLN A 90 10.16 0.58 -15.50
CA GLN A 90 10.34 1.84 -14.76
C GLN A 90 9.43 2.97 -15.31
N LEU A 91 9.10 2.95 -16.59
CA LEU A 91 8.11 3.87 -17.15
C LEU A 91 6.71 3.55 -16.62
N ALA A 92 6.36 2.28 -16.47
CA ALA A 92 5.06 1.91 -15.88
C ALA A 92 4.95 2.38 -14.43
N HIS A 93 5.98 2.19 -13.59
CA HIS A 93 6.02 2.80 -12.24
C HIS A 93 5.92 4.33 -12.27
N ALA A 94 6.70 4.99 -13.13
CA ALA A 94 6.67 6.44 -13.24
C ALA A 94 5.28 6.95 -13.68
N ALA A 95 4.65 6.26 -14.62
CA ALA A 95 3.32 6.61 -15.10
C ALA A 95 2.24 6.41 -14.02
N SER A 96 2.32 5.33 -13.22
CA SER A 96 1.40 5.12 -12.09
C SER A 96 1.50 6.24 -11.05
N ALA A 97 2.73 6.66 -10.70
CA ALA A 97 2.94 7.75 -9.75
C ALA A 97 2.51 9.11 -10.31
N TYR A 98 2.84 9.41 -11.56
CA TYR A 98 2.59 10.73 -12.14
C TYR A 98 1.11 10.95 -12.46
N TYR A 99 0.52 10.05 -13.27
CA TYR A 99 -0.83 10.28 -13.77
C TYR A 99 -1.92 10.08 -12.72
N ALA A 100 -1.66 9.29 -11.68
CA ALA A 100 -2.56 9.16 -10.53
C ALA A 100 -2.31 10.20 -9.43
N SER A 101 -1.38 11.14 -9.61
CA SER A 101 -1.05 12.18 -8.62
C SER A 101 -1.98 13.39 -8.69
N PRO A 102 -2.06 14.19 -7.61
CA PRO A 102 -2.90 15.41 -7.59
C PRO A 102 -2.26 16.61 -8.29
N PHE A 103 -1.11 16.45 -8.93
CA PHE A 103 -0.26 17.59 -9.31
C PHE A 103 -0.70 18.31 -10.60
N GLY A 104 -1.63 17.75 -11.37
CA GLY A 104 -2.19 18.42 -12.55
C GLY A 104 -1.10 18.83 -13.55
N ASP A 105 -1.04 20.11 -13.88
CA ASP A 105 -0.09 20.66 -14.85
C ASP A 105 1.26 21.09 -14.25
N ASP A 106 1.44 20.88 -12.95
CA ASP A 106 2.68 21.22 -12.26
C ASP A 106 3.90 20.46 -12.82
N ARG A 107 5.07 21.06 -12.65
CA ARG A 107 6.34 20.37 -12.89
C ARG A 107 6.70 19.51 -11.68
N VAL A 108 6.83 18.21 -11.89
CA VAL A 108 6.99 17.19 -10.86
C VAL A 108 8.21 16.33 -11.14
N GLY A 109 9.00 16.04 -10.11
CA GLY A 109 9.99 14.98 -10.15
C GLY A 109 9.30 13.64 -9.88
N VAL A 110 9.40 12.70 -10.81
CA VAL A 110 8.86 11.36 -10.63
C VAL A 110 10.03 10.41 -10.46
N LEU A 111 10.08 9.75 -9.31
CA LEU A 111 11.19 8.86 -8.96
C LEU A 111 10.66 7.46 -8.75
N THR A 112 11.36 6.49 -9.31
CA THR A 112 11.06 5.08 -9.14
C THR A 112 12.25 4.37 -8.52
N LEU A 113 12.01 3.50 -7.53
CA LEU A 113 13.03 2.63 -6.94
C LEU A 113 12.44 1.27 -6.65
N ASP A 114 13.12 0.24 -7.14
CA ASP A 114 12.69 -1.14 -7.06
C ASP A 114 13.85 -2.09 -6.71
N GLY A 115 13.57 -3.40 -6.61
CA GLY A 115 14.61 -4.43 -6.62
C GLY A 115 15.30 -4.41 -7.99
N GLU A 116 14.59 -4.75 -9.01
CA GLU A 116 14.98 -4.68 -10.40
C GLU A 116 13.75 -4.77 -11.32
N GLY A 117 13.84 -4.16 -12.50
CA GLY A 117 12.87 -4.32 -13.59
C GLY A 117 13.51 -3.90 -14.91
N ASP A 118 13.45 -4.74 -15.93
CA ASP A 118 14.01 -4.49 -17.27
C ASP A 118 15.46 -3.97 -17.24
N ALA A 119 16.35 -4.53 -16.42
CA ALA A 119 17.76 -4.22 -16.24
C ALA A 119 18.10 -2.93 -15.45
N SER A 120 17.13 -2.26 -14.88
CA SER A 120 17.34 -1.10 -13.98
C SER A 120 16.68 -1.32 -12.63
N SER A 121 17.18 -0.62 -11.60
CA SER A 121 16.62 -0.66 -10.24
C SER A 121 15.85 0.61 -9.87
N GLY A 122 15.80 1.57 -10.79
CA GLY A 122 15.09 2.82 -10.57
C GLY A 122 15.27 3.78 -11.71
N SER A 123 14.55 4.89 -11.66
CA SER A 123 14.63 5.95 -12.66
C SER A 123 14.16 7.30 -12.11
N ALA A 124 14.57 8.35 -12.81
CA ALA A 124 14.14 9.72 -12.56
C ALA A 124 13.51 10.32 -13.81
N TRP A 125 12.36 10.96 -13.66
CA TRP A 125 11.58 11.57 -14.74
C TRP A 125 11.13 12.97 -14.35
N VAL A 126 10.95 13.83 -15.34
CA VAL A 126 10.20 15.07 -15.19
C VAL A 126 8.82 14.88 -15.79
N GLY A 127 7.79 15.02 -14.93
CA GLY A 127 6.40 15.15 -15.35
C GLY A 127 6.04 16.62 -15.51
N ALA A 128 5.45 17.01 -16.62
CA ALA A 128 4.93 18.36 -16.86
C ALA A 128 3.91 18.35 -18.00
N ARG A 129 2.80 19.07 -17.83
CA ARG A 129 1.77 19.25 -18.85
C ARG A 129 1.28 17.93 -19.46
N GLY A 130 1.08 16.91 -18.60
CA GLY A 130 0.58 15.60 -19.02
C GLY A 130 1.58 14.69 -19.72
N CYS A 131 2.87 15.05 -19.75
CA CYS A 131 3.94 14.26 -20.37
C CYS A 131 5.02 13.88 -19.37
N LEU A 132 5.60 12.68 -19.53
CA LEU A 132 6.77 12.19 -18.80
C LEU A 132 8.01 12.23 -19.69
N ARG A 133 9.12 12.75 -19.18
CA ARG A 133 10.42 12.74 -19.84
C ARG A 133 11.46 12.13 -18.91
N ASN A 134 12.12 11.07 -19.37
CA ASN A 134 13.20 10.43 -18.62
C ASN A 134 14.40 11.37 -18.46
N VAL A 135 15.02 11.32 -17.30
CA VAL A 135 16.23 12.08 -16.95
C VAL A 135 17.40 11.14 -16.67
N ALA A 136 17.14 10.04 -15.93
CA ALA A 136 18.18 9.09 -15.56
C ALA A 136 17.58 7.71 -15.26
N TYR A 137 18.39 6.67 -15.47
CA TYR A 137 18.16 5.33 -14.94
C TYR A 137 19.20 5.01 -13.86
N LEU A 138 18.79 4.22 -12.87
CA LEU A 138 19.67 3.68 -11.85
C LEU A 138 19.99 2.22 -12.22
N PRO A 139 21.29 1.87 -12.43
CA PRO A 139 21.67 0.52 -12.83
C PRO A 139 21.36 -0.49 -11.71
N ARG A 140 21.09 -1.74 -12.09
CA ARG A 140 20.78 -2.85 -11.19
C ARG A 140 21.82 -3.05 -10.05
N HIS A 141 23.12 -2.90 -10.33
CA HIS A 141 24.18 -3.09 -9.32
C HIS A 141 24.15 -2.07 -8.17
N ASN A 142 23.41 -0.98 -8.34
CA ASN A 142 23.17 0.04 -7.32
C ASN A 142 21.83 -0.14 -6.59
N SER A 143 21.17 -1.30 -6.74
CA SER A 143 19.86 -1.54 -6.19
C SER A 143 19.86 -1.61 -4.66
N ILE A 144 19.23 -0.64 -4.02
CA ILE A 144 18.90 -0.68 -2.59
C ILE A 144 17.86 -1.76 -2.31
N GLY A 145 16.91 -1.98 -3.21
CA GLY A 145 15.89 -3.03 -3.07
C GLY A 145 16.50 -4.43 -3.03
N LEU A 146 17.42 -4.75 -3.95
CA LEU A 146 18.13 -6.03 -3.92
C LEU A 146 19.01 -6.22 -2.69
N LEU A 147 19.70 -5.16 -2.23
CA LEU A 147 20.46 -5.21 -0.97
C LEU A 147 19.51 -5.45 0.21
N TYR A 148 18.39 -4.78 0.27
CA TYR A 148 17.40 -4.95 1.32
C TYR A 148 16.83 -6.38 1.32
N ALA A 149 16.48 -6.91 0.15
CA ALA A 149 16.02 -8.29 -0.01
C ALA A 149 17.09 -9.33 0.39
N ALA A 150 18.37 -9.09 0.07
CA ALA A 150 19.47 -9.96 0.46
C ALA A 150 19.67 -9.99 1.98
N VAL A 151 19.62 -8.84 2.66
CA VAL A 151 19.66 -8.78 4.13
C VAL A 151 18.41 -9.41 4.75
N THR A 152 17.22 -9.20 4.18
CA THR A 152 15.99 -9.85 4.63
C THR A 152 16.15 -11.37 4.66
N ARG A 153 16.70 -11.95 3.59
CA ARG A 153 16.98 -13.39 3.50
C ARG A 153 18.06 -13.82 4.51
N HIS A 154 19.14 -13.05 4.66
CA HIS A 154 20.21 -13.34 5.62
C HIS A 154 19.69 -13.41 7.06
N LEU A 155 18.74 -12.54 7.41
CA LEU A 155 18.08 -12.52 8.72
C LEU A 155 17.05 -13.65 8.91
N GLY A 156 16.89 -14.56 7.93
CA GLY A 156 15.99 -15.71 8.01
C GLY A 156 14.52 -15.36 7.69
N PHE A 157 14.28 -14.26 7.01
CA PHE A 157 12.96 -13.85 6.54
C PHE A 157 12.76 -14.15 5.04
N ILE A 158 11.54 -14.02 4.54
CA ILE A 158 11.20 -14.23 3.13
C ILE A 158 11.43 -12.92 2.37
N ALA A 159 12.45 -12.91 1.50
CA ALA A 159 12.72 -11.78 0.61
C ALA A 159 11.55 -11.55 -0.38
N GLY A 160 11.24 -10.29 -0.68
CA GLY A 160 10.09 -9.89 -1.50
C GLY A 160 8.75 -9.85 -0.72
N ARG A 161 8.76 -10.18 0.60
CA ARG A 161 7.56 -10.17 1.45
C ARG A 161 7.78 -9.58 2.83
N HIS A 162 8.96 -9.80 3.43
CA HIS A 162 9.22 -9.50 4.84
C HIS A 162 10.17 -8.33 5.05
N GLU A 163 10.45 -7.51 4.04
CA GLU A 163 11.26 -6.29 4.17
C GLU A 163 10.68 -5.33 5.22
N GLY A 164 9.35 -5.28 5.34
CA GLY A 164 8.66 -4.54 6.38
C GLY A 164 8.95 -5.05 7.80
N LYS A 165 9.22 -6.36 7.99
CA LYS A 165 9.64 -6.91 9.29
C LYS A 165 11.05 -6.45 9.64
N VAL A 166 11.96 -6.41 8.65
CA VAL A 166 13.32 -5.88 8.84
C VAL A 166 13.27 -4.39 9.18
N LEU A 167 12.41 -3.62 8.50
CA LEU A 167 12.16 -2.22 8.85
C LEU A 167 11.69 -2.06 10.31
N GLY A 168 10.75 -2.89 10.75
CA GLY A 168 10.28 -2.89 12.14
C GLY A 168 11.39 -3.26 13.13
N LEU A 169 12.18 -4.27 12.79
CA LEU A 169 13.30 -4.73 13.64
C LEU A 169 14.39 -3.65 13.80
N ALA A 170 14.58 -2.81 12.79
CA ALA A 170 15.60 -1.75 12.78
C ALA A 170 15.49 -0.76 13.95
N ALA A 171 14.28 -0.55 14.51
CA ALA A 171 14.06 0.35 15.63
C ALA A 171 14.61 -0.17 16.98
N PHE A 172 14.97 -1.44 17.05
CA PHE A 172 15.50 -2.06 18.27
C PHE A 172 17.02 -2.14 18.28
N GLY A 173 17.70 -1.78 17.17
CA GLY A 173 19.14 -1.92 17.01
C GLY A 173 19.90 -0.58 16.94
N SER A 174 21.23 -0.70 17.00
CA SER A 174 22.17 0.39 16.76
C SER A 174 22.64 0.39 15.30
N PRO A 175 22.45 1.48 14.54
CA PRO A 175 22.80 1.48 13.12
C PRO A 175 24.31 1.47 12.86
N LYS A 176 25.10 2.07 13.74
CA LYS A 176 26.52 2.40 13.51
C LYS A 176 27.40 1.19 13.11
N PRO A 177 27.30 0.02 13.76
CA PRO A 177 28.21 -1.08 13.45
C PRO A 177 28.09 -1.57 12.00
N PHE A 178 26.87 -1.85 11.53
CA PHE A 178 26.64 -2.36 10.19
C PHE A 178 26.72 -1.27 9.12
N LEU A 179 26.19 -0.08 9.40
CA LEU A 179 26.27 1.08 8.51
C LEU A 179 27.72 1.38 8.12
N SER A 180 28.66 1.36 9.09
CA SER A 180 30.07 1.63 8.81
C SER A 180 30.67 0.58 7.88
N ARG A 181 30.31 -0.69 8.02
CA ARG A 181 30.75 -1.78 7.14
C ARG A 181 30.18 -1.63 5.73
N LEU A 182 28.89 -1.34 5.61
CA LEU A 182 28.21 -1.11 4.31
C LEU A 182 28.84 0.08 3.56
N ALA A 183 29.05 1.19 4.26
CA ALA A 183 29.60 2.43 3.66
C ALA A 183 31.06 2.28 3.19
N ALA A 184 31.82 1.39 3.81
CA ALA A 184 33.21 1.12 3.43
C ALA A 184 33.34 0.15 2.24
N HIS A 185 32.27 -0.54 1.84
CA HIS A 185 32.32 -1.56 0.78
C HIS A 185 31.69 -1.04 -0.52
N PRO A 186 32.38 -1.07 -1.66
CA PRO A 186 31.86 -0.54 -2.93
C PRO A 186 30.63 -1.34 -3.46
N HIS A 187 30.58 -2.63 -3.17
CA HIS A 187 29.50 -3.54 -3.58
C HIS A 187 29.05 -4.41 -2.40
N PRO A 188 28.29 -3.83 -1.44
CA PRO A 188 27.99 -4.52 -0.18
C PRO A 188 27.17 -5.81 -0.36
N GLY A 189 26.41 -5.92 -1.45
CA GLY A 189 25.64 -7.12 -1.77
C GLY A 189 26.49 -8.37 -1.97
N ASP A 190 27.68 -8.21 -2.55
CA ASP A 190 28.59 -9.34 -2.87
C ASP A 190 29.29 -9.91 -1.64
N ALA A 191 29.50 -9.08 -0.61
CA ALA A 191 30.21 -9.43 0.63
C ALA A 191 29.28 -9.52 1.85
N LEU A 192 27.97 -9.63 1.65
CA LEU A 192 26.98 -9.47 2.71
C LEU A 192 27.22 -10.35 3.94
N LYS A 193 27.57 -11.63 3.73
CA LYS A 193 27.80 -12.59 4.82
C LYS A 193 28.95 -12.12 5.73
N ASP A 194 30.04 -11.64 5.14
CA ASP A 194 31.23 -11.18 5.87
C ASP A 194 30.94 -9.83 6.56
N LEU A 195 30.18 -8.96 5.89
CA LEU A 195 29.78 -7.68 6.45
C LEU A 195 28.84 -7.83 7.65
N CYS A 196 27.92 -8.78 7.63
CA CYS A 196 27.05 -9.09 8.77
C CYS A 196 27.87 -9.68 9.94
N GLY A 197 28.72 -10.69 9.67
CA GLY A 197 29.55 -11.31 10.70
C GLY A 197 28.74 -11.73 11.92
N ASP A 198 29.22 -11.36 13.11
CA ASP A 198 28.60 -11.69 14.41
C ASP A 198 27.68 -10.57 14.95
N LEU A 199 27.27 -9.63 14.10
CA LEU A 199 26.40 -8.53 14.56
C LEU A 199 25.00 -9.04 14.96
N PRO A 200 24.38 -8.46 15.99
CA PRO A 200 22.98 -8.70 16.32
C PRO A 200 22.04 -8.39 15.13
N ARG A 201 20.97 -9.15 15.02
CA ARG A 201 19.98 -8.99 13.93
C ARG A 201 19.40 -7.58 13.89
N GLU A 202 19.14 -7.02 15.05
CA GLU A 202 18.61 -5.68 15.24
C GLU A 202 19.59 -4.62 14.72
N ASP A 203 20.90 -4.78 14.97
CA ASP A 203 21.94 -3.86 14.51
C ASP A 203 22.14 -3.97 12.99
N ILE A 204 22.04 -5.17 12.42
CA ILE A 204 22.06 -5.38 10.97
C ILE A 204 20.87 -4.66 10.34
N ALA A 205 19.67 -4.85 10.87
CA ALA A 205 18.46 -4.19 10.37
C ALA A 205 18.55 -2.67 10.48
N ALA A 206 19.01 -2.14 11.62
CA ALA A 206 19.20 -0.71 11.87
C ALA A 206 20.24 -0.08 10.93
N GLY A 207 21.38 -0.75 10.73
CA GLY A 207 22.43 -0.27 9.83
C GLY A 207 22.01 -0.29 8.36
N LEU A 208 21.27 -1.33 7.92
CA LEU A 208 20.68 -1.39 6.58
C LEU A 208 19.71 -0.23 6.35
N GLN A 209 18.79 0.01 7.29
CA GLN A 209 17.80 1.09 7.18
C GLN A 209 18.50 2.46 7.09
N ALA A 210 19.48 2.72 7.95
CA ALA A 210 20.25 3.96 7.94
C ALA A 210 21.03 4.13 6.62
N PHE A 211 21.61 3.05 6.07
CA PHE A 211 22.30 3.07 4.79
C PHE A 211 21.32 3.41 3.66
N ALA A 212 20.16 2.73 3.61
CA ALA A 212 19.12 3.00 2.61
C ALA A 212 18.63 4.47 2.68
N GLU A 213 18.37 4.99 3.88
CA GLU A 213 17.98 6.39 4.07
C GLU A 213 19.05 7.36 3.55
N GLN A 214 20.34 7.13 3.86
CA GLN A 214 21.42 7.98 3.39
C GLN A 214 21.57 7.96 1.87
N GLN A 215 21.64 6.78 1.27
CA GLN A 215 21.84 6.62 -0.18
C GLN A 215 20.66 7.20 -0.97
N VAL A 216 19.43 6.84 -0.60
CA VAL A 216 18.24 7.28 -1.33
C VAL A 216 17.99 8.77 -1.14
N CYS A 217 18.13 9.32 0.08
CA CYS A 217 17.95 10.76 0.30
C CYS A 217 18.98 11.59 -0.48
N ALA A 218 20.24 11.16 -0.53
CA ALA A 218 21.27 11.82 -1.33
C ALA A 218 20.93 11.79 -2.82
N TRP A 219 20.49 10.62 -3.34
CA TRP A 219 20.07 10.49 -4.73
C TRP A 219 18.84 11.35 -5.04
N VAL A 220 17.82 11.37 -4.18
CA VAL A 220 16.63 12.22 -4.34
C VAL A 220 17.01 13.70 -4.43
N GLN A 221 17.86 14.18 -3.52
CA GLN A 221 18.33 15.58 -3.54
C GLN A 221 19.07 15.91 -4.85
N GLN A 222 19.95 15.01 -5.31
CA GLN A 222 20.66 15.17 -6.58
C GLN A 222 19.68 15.26 -7.75
N GLN A 223 18.67 14.37 -7.81
CA GLN A 223 17.68 14.40 -8.88
C GLN A 223 16.79 15.64 -8.82
N MET A 224 16.35 16.06 -7.62
CA MET A 224 15.58 17.30 -7.45
C MET A 224 16.34 18.52 -7.99
N ALA A 225 17.63 18.64 -7.67
CA ALA A 225 18.48 19.72 -8.15
C ALA A 225 18.64 19.67 -9.68
N ALA A 226 18.91 18.50 -10.25
CA ALA A 226 19.07 18.32 -11.69
C ALA A 226 17.79 18.61 -12.48
N MET A 227 16.63 18.29 -11.90
CA MET A 227 15.31 18.50 -12.52
C MET A 227 14.73 19.90 -12.24
N GLY A 228 15.21 20.61 -11.22
CA GLY A 228 14.63 21.89 -10.79
C GLY A 228 13.20 21.75 -10.28
N VAL A 229 12.94 20.77 -9.40
CA VAL A 229 11.60 20.44 -8.88
C VAL A 229 11.57 20.45 -7.36
N SER A 230 10.38 20.73 -6.80
CA SER A 230 10.11 20.68 -5.36
C SER A 230 8.92 19.77 -5.01
N LYS A 231 8.20 19.27 -6.01
CA LYS A 231 7.09 18.32 -5.88
C LYS A 231 7.56 16.96 -6.38
N LEU A 232 7.28 15.90 -5.62
CA LEU A 232 7.72 14.55 -5.92
C LEU A 232 6.54 13.58 -5.98
N ALA A 233 6.57 12.68 -6.97
CA ALA A 233 5.71 11.51 -7.08
C ALA A 233 6.59 10.25 -7.10
N LEU A 234 6.29 9.27 -6.25
CA LEU A 234 7.12 8.09 -6.01
C LEU A 234 6.35 6.80 -6.31
N ALA A 235 7.02 5.83 -6.94
CA ALA A 235 6.58 4.44 -7.10
C ALA A 235 7.79 3.48 -7.14
N GLY A 236 7.53 2.18 -7.03
CA GLY A 236 8.50 1.09 -6.87
C GLY A 236 8.50 0.55 -5.44
N ASP A 237 8.83 -0.73 -5.28
CA ASP A 237 8.71 -1.45 -4.01
C ASP A 237 9.54 -0.85 -2.87
N VAL A 238 10.66 -0.18 -3.17
CA VAL A 238 11.48 0.51 -2.17
C VAL A 238 10.68 1.61 -1.44
N PHE A 239 9.72 2.24 -2.11
CA PHE A 239 8.87 3.26 -1.50
C PHE A 239 7.69 2.69 -0.67
N ALA A 240 7.60 1.37 -0.51
CA ALA A 240 6.84 0.76 0.57
C ALA A 240 7.48 0.99 1.95
N ASN A 241 8.77 1.41 1.99
CA ASN A 241 9.49 1.80 3.19
C ASN A 241 9.03 3.19 3.68
N VAL A 242 8.07 3.17 4.58
CA VAL A 242 7.40 4.38 5.09
C VAL A 242 8.32 5.30 5.90
N LYS A 243 9.38 4.76 6.52
CA LYS A 243 10.38 5.55 7.24
C LYS A 243 11.29 6.31 6.27
N LEU A 244 11.69 5.65 5.18
CA LEU A 244 12.42 6.29 4.09
C LEU A 244 11.60 7.45 3.50
N ASN A 245 10.30 7.23 3.26
CA ASN A 245 9.41 8.27 2.74
C ASN A 245 9.28 9.46 3.71
N GLN A 246 9.27 9.22 5.04
CA GLN A 246 9.34 10.28 6.05
C GLN A 246 10.63 11.11 5.89
N ARG A 247 11.78 10.45 5.68
CA ARG A 247 13.07 11.15 5.46
C ARG A 247 13.05 11.98 4.19
N ILE A 248 12.50 11.44 3.10
CA ILE A 248 12.36 12.17 1.82
C ILE A 248 11.46 13.39 2.00
N GLN A 249 10.32 13.27 2.68
CA GLN A 249 9.41 14.40 2.95
C GLN A 249 10.11 15.51 3.75
N ALA A 250 11.03 15.15 4.63
CA ALA A 250 11.78 16.10 5.47
C ALA A 250 13.00 16.73 4.77
N LEU A 251 13.33 16.33 3.53
CA LEU A 251 14.47 16.91 2.80
C LEU A 251 14.25 18.40 2.49
N PRO A 252 15.30 19.22 2.58
CA PRO A 252 15.23 20.60 2.14
C PRO A 252 14.76 20.73 0.70
N GLY A 253 13.76 21.59 0.45
CA GLY A 253 13.21 21.84 -0.87
C GLY A 253 12.06 20.93 -1.28
N VAL A 254 11.73 19.87 -0.56
CA VAL A 254 10.51 19.06 -0.79
C VAL A 254 9.30 19.82 -0.26
N GLN A 255 8.48 20.33 -1.16
CA GLN A 255 7.25 21.04 -0.83
C GLN A 255 6.04 20.10 -0.76
N SER A 256 6.02 19.06 -1.59
CA SER A 256 4.91 18.10 -1.64
C SER A 256 5.40 16.73 -2.08
N LEU A 257 4.92 15.69 -1.42
CA LEU A 257 5.25 14.30 -1.70
C LEU A 257 3.96 13.51 -1.91
N TYR A 258 3.89 12.82 -3.04
CA TYR A 258 2.89 11.80 -3.32
C TYR A 258 3.59 10.45 -3.49
N VAL A 259 3.11 9.43 -2.80
CA VAL A 259 3.54 8.04 -3.03
C VAL A 259 2.32 7.28 -3.54
N HIS A 260 2.48 6.61 -4.68
CA HIS A 260 1.38 5.86 -5.28
C HIS A 260 0.83 4.83 -4.28
N PRO A 261 -0.49 4.73 -4.06
CA PRO A 261 -1.06 3.84 -3.05
C PRO A 261 -0.70 2.36 -3.26
N ASN A 262 -0.61 1.91 -4.52
CA ASN A 262 -0.06 0.62 -4.90
C ASN A 262 1.32 0.82 -5.55
N MET A 263 2.29 1.25 -4.72
CA MET A 263 3.61 1.69 -5.16
C MET A 263 4.44 0.59 -5.83
N GLY A 264 4.25 -0.68 -5.44
CA GLY A 264 4.99 -1.83 -5.98
C GLY A 264 4.44 -2.33 -7.32
N ASP A 265 4.84 -3.55 -7.70
CA ASP A 265 4.51 -4.16 -9.00
C ASP A 265 3.00 -4.30 -9.26
N GLY A 266 2.17 -4.41 -8.22
CA GLY A 266 0.71 -4.36 -8.37
C GLY A 266 0.19 -3.07 -9.02
N GLY A 267 0.95 -1.98 -8.97
CA GLY A 267 0.67 -0.70 -9.62
C GLY A 267 1.06 -0.61 -11.10
N LEU A 268 1.89 -1.53 -11.58
CA LEU A 268 2.41 -1.50 -12.95
C LEU A 268 1.32 -1.60 -14.01
N ALA A 269 0.28 -2.39 -13.75
CA ALA A 269 -0.85 -2.53 -14.67
C ALA A 269 -1.56 -1.19 -14.93
N SER A 270 -1.80 -0.39 -13.89
CA SER A 270 -2.38 0.95 -14.03
C SER A 270 -1.41 1.91 -14.72
N GLY A 271 -0.13 1.83 -14.38
CA GLY A 271 0.92 2.65 -14.98
C GLY A 271 1.07 2.41 -16.49
N ALA A 272 1.07 1.14 -16.91
CA ALA A 272 1.11 0.80 -18.33
C ALA A 272 -0.11 1.35 -19.08
N ALA A 273 -1.32 1.22 -18.51
CA ALA A 273 -2.53 1.77 -19.10
C ALA A 273 -2.48 3.30 -19.24
N PHE A 274 -2.00 4.01 -18.21
CA PHE A 274 -1.80 5.45 -18.25
C PHE A 274 -0.76 5.86 -19.33
N ALA A 275 0.39 5.17 -19.36
CA ALA A 275 1.45 5.47 -20.32
C ALA A 275 0.97 5.29 -21.78
N VAL A 276 0.21 4.21 -22.06
CA VAL A 276 -0.38 3.98 -23.38
C VAL A 276 -1.41 5.05 -23.72
N HIS A 277 -2.30 5.40 -22.78
CA HIS A 277 -3.27 6.48 -23.00
C HIS A 277 -2.59 7.80 -23.34
N ALA A 278 -1.63 8.22 -22.52
CA ALA A 278 -0.90 9.45 -22.75
C ALA A 278 -0.16 9.46 -24.12
N ARG A 279 0.44 8.33 -24.49
CA ARG A 279 1.12 8.17 -25.78
C ARG A 279 0.16 8.30 -26.98
N LEU A 280 -1.03 7.69 -26.89
CA LEU A 280 -2.00 7.68 -27.98
C LEU A 280 -2.77 9.00 -28.10
N GLN A 281 -2.93 9.74 -26.99
CA GLN A 281 -3.69 11.01 -26.96
C GLN A 281 -2.81 12.26 -26.91
N GLY A 282 -1.47 12.12 -26.99
CA GLY A 282 -0.52 13.24 -26.94
C GLY A 282 -0.34 13.85 -25.56
N GLY A 283 -0.71 13.13 -24.52
CA GLY A 283 -0.61 13.49 -23.11
C GLY A 283 -1.82 13.07 -22.30
N LEU A 284 -1.67 13.06 -20.98
CA LEU A 284 -2.76 12.85 -20.02
C LEU A 284 -2.52 13.76 -18.82
N ARG A 285 -3.47 14.65 -18.54
CA ARG A 285 -3.37 15.51 -17.36
C ARG A 285 -3.47 14.66 -16.09
N PRO A 286 -2.50 14.74 -15.16
CA PRO A 286 -2.57 14.03 -13.90
C PRO A 286 -3.80 14.44 -13.08
N GLU A 287 -4.48 13.44 -12.54
CA GLU A 287 -5.60 13.62 -11.63
C GLU A 287 -5.52 12.57 -10.52
N LEU A 288 -5.85 12.97 -9.28
CA LEU A 288 -5.81 12.05 -8.16
C LEU A 288 -6.77 10.87 -8.41
N ALA A 289 -6.18 9.70 -8.62
CA ALA A 289 -6.95 8.50 -8.86
C ALA A 289 -7.66 8.02 -7.57
N PRO A 290 -8.87 7.44 -7.68
CA PRO A 290 -9.52 6.82 -6.53
C PRO A 290 -8.71 5.61 -6.04
N VAL A 291 -8.92 5.22 -4.77
CA VAL A 291 -8.25 4.07 -4.16
C VAL A 291 -9.20 2.90 -3.89
N TYR A 292 -10.49 3.07 -4.09
CA TYR A 292 -11.50 2.00 -3.93
C TYR A 292 -11.90 1.51 -5.32
N LEU A 293 -11.11 0.58 -5.87
CA LEU A 293 -11.17 0.15 -7.27
C LEU A 293 -11.49 -1.34 -7.46
N GLY A 294 -11.47 -2.13 -6.37
CA GLY A 294 -11.70 -3.57 -6.43
C GLY A 294 -13.15 -3.99 -6.20
N THR A 295 -13.34 -5.29 -6.00
CA THR A 295 -14.63 -5.95 -5.79
C THR A 295 -15.47 -5.25 -4.73
N ARG A 296 -16.76 -5.07 -5.03
CA ARG A 296 -17.72 -4.41 -4.13
C ARG A 296 -18.45 -5.43 -3.25
N ILE A 297 -18.56 -5.11 -1.97
CA ILE A 297 -19.53 -5.73 -1.06
C ILE A 297 -20.67 -4.72 -0.86
N ASP A 298 -21.87 -5.13 -1.24
CA ASP A 298 -23.11 -4.38 -1.05
C ASP A 298 -24.10 -5.17 -0.21
N ARG A 299 -25.29 -4.59 0.02
CA ARG A 299 -26.34 -5.22 0.81
C ARG A 299 -26.74 -6.61 0.27
N ALA A 300 -26.84 -6.75 -1.06
CA ALA A 300 -27.36 -7.96 -1.67
C ALA A 300 -26.40 -9.13 -1.52
N ASN A 301 -25.12 -8.93 -1.88
CA ASN A 301 -24.12 -10.00 -1.77
C ASN A 301 -23.73 -10.29 -0.31
N ALA A 302 -23.79 -9.30 0.57
CA ALA A 302 -23.60 -9.48 2.01
C ALA A 302 -24.72 -10.37 2.60
N LEU A 303 -25.99 -10.07 2.31
CA LEU A 303 -27.14 -10.85 2.77
C LEU A 303 -27.10 -12.30 2.24
N GLN A 304 -26.79 -12.47 0.96
CA GLN A 304 -26.66 -13.80 0.34
C GLN A 304 -25.57 -14.63 1.05
N ALA A 305 -24.43 -14.03 1.36
CA ALA A 305 -23.35 -14.72 2.07
C ALA A 305 -23.76 -15.10 3.50
N LEU A 306 -24.38 -14.17 4.26
CA LEU A 306 -24.85 -14.45 5.61
C LEU A 306 -25.84 -15.59 5.67
N GLN A 307 -26.79 -15.63 4.73
CA GLN A 307 -27.76 -16.73 4.60
C GLN A 307 -27.08 -18.06 4.22
N LYS A 308 -26.15 -18.04 3.27
CA LYS A 308 -25.40 -19.23 2.84
C LYS A 308 -24.58 -19.87 3.97
N PHE A 309 -24.03 -19.07 4.86
CA PHE A 309 -23.22 -19.53 5.99
C PHE A 309 -24.03 -19.72 7.28
N ASP A 310 -25.33 -19.51 7.24
CA ASP A 310 -26.24 -19.60 8.42
C ASP A 310 -25.72 -18.76 9.62
N VAL A 311 -25.28 -17.54 9.32
CA VAL A 311 -24.72 -16.61 10.32
C VAL A 311 -25.81 -15.66 10.80
N ALA A 312 -26.03 -15.62 12.10
CA ALA A 312 -26.95 -14.65 12.70
C ALA A 312 -26.39 -13.22 12.58
N PHE A 313 -27.26 -12.29 12.22
CA PHE A 313 -26.89 -10.89 12.02
C PHE A 313 -28.00 -9.94 12.47
N GLU A 314 -27.66 -8.70 12.71
CA GLU A 314 -28.57 -7.58 12.92
C GLU A 314 -28.31 -6.48 11.89
N GLU A 315 -29.30 -5.64 11.64
CA GLU A 315 -29.17 -4.44 10.84
C GLU A 315 -29.47 -3.22 11.73
N PRO A 316 -28.45 -2.65 12.39
CA PRO A 316 -28.64 -1.54 13.31
C PRO A 316 -29.13 -0.30 12.59
N VAL A 317 -30.06 0.45 13.20
CA VAL A 317 -30.53 1.75 12.67
C VAL A 317 -29.36 2.73 12.54
N ASN A 318 -28.40 2.68 13.47
CA ASN A 318 -27.16 3.43 13.42
C ASN A 318 -25.97 2.49 13.59
N LEU A 319 -25.50 1.96 12.48
CA LEU A 319 -24.36 1.04 12.44
C LEU A 319 -23.08 1.67 13.00
N ALA A 320 -22.80 2.93 12.68
CA ALA A 320 -21.61 3.62 13.15
C ALA A 320 -21.58 3.71 14.69
N GLN A 321 -22.70 4.05 15.31
CA GLN A 321 -22.84 4.10 16.75
C GLN A 321 -22.70 2.72 17.41
N ALA A 322 -23.31 1.69 16.82
CA ALA A 322 -23.22 0.31 17.32
C ALA A 322 -21.76 -0.19 17.29
N VAL A 323 -21.04 0.04 16.19
CA VAL A 323 -19.63 -0.33 16.04
C VAL A 323 -18.75 0.45 17.03
N ALA A 324 -18.97 1.76 17.16
CA ALA A 324 -18.22 2.60 18.09
C ALA A 324 -18.38 2.14 19.55
N GLN A 325 -19.58 1.72 19.97
CA GLN A 325 -19.84 1.16 21.30
C GLN A 325 -19.05 -0.12 21.56
N LEU A 326 -18.98 -1.03 20.58
CA LEU A 326 -18.20 -2.26 20.68
C LEU A 326 -16.69 -1.95 20.78
N LEU A 327 -16.18 -1.04 19.95
CA LEU A 327 -14.79 -0.58 20.04
C LEU A 327 -14.47 0.05 21.41
N ALA A 328 -15.36 0.87 21.95
CA ALA A 328 -15.20 1.48 23.27
C ALA A 328 -15.22 0.44 24.42
N GLN A 329 -15.85 -0.71 24.20
CA GLN A 329 -15.82 -1.87 25.12
C GLN A 329 -14.57 -2.74 24.94
N GLY A 330 -13.62 -2.35 24.07
CA GLY A 330 -12.38 -3.09 23.82
C GLY A 330 -12.53 -4.26 22.82
N GLN A 331 -13.68 -4.37 22.15
CA GLN A 331 -13.89 -5.44 21.17
C GLN A 331 -13.14 -5.16 19.86
N VAL A 332 -12.71 -6.22 19.19
CA VAL A 332 -12.01 -6.19 17.92
C VAL A 332 -12.98 -6.51 16.78
N ILE A 333 -13.09 -5.60 15.84
CA ILE A 333 -14.13 -5.61 14.81
C ILE A 333 -13.52 -5.67 13.42
N ALA A 334 -13.89 -6.66 12.62
CA ALA A 334 -13.62 -6.67 11.20
C ALA A 334 -14.66 -5.83 10.44
N ARG A 335 -14.26 -5.19 9.36
CA ARG A 335 -15.16 -4.48 8.43
C ARG A 335 -14.87 -4.89 6.99
N ALA A 336 -15.91 -5.32 6.30
CA ALA A 336 -15.90 -5.60 4.87
C ALA A 336 -17.13 -4.94 4.22
N ASP A 337 -16.92 -3.80 3.54
CA ASP A 337 -17.97 -2.96 3.00
C ASP A 337 -17.50 -2.20 1.75
N GLY A 338 -18.42 -1.88 0.82
CA GLY A 338 -18.12 -1.10 -0.36
C GLY A 338 -17.07 -1.73 -1.30
N LYS A 339 -16.46 -0.91 -2.16
CA LYS A 339 -15.38 -1.32 -3.04
C LYS A 339 -14.09 -1.58 -2.26
N MET A 340 -13.38 -2.66 -2.61
CA MET A 340 -12.09 -3.01 -2.04
C MET A 340 -11.02 -1.95 -2.37
N GLU A 341 -10.09 -1.77 -1.47
CA GLU A 341 -8.92 -0.91 -1.63
C GLU A 341 -7.99 -1.40 -2.73
N TYR A 342 -7.35 -0.46 -3.42
CA TYR A 342 -6.28 -0.66 -4.38
C TYR A 342 -4.92 -0.55 -3.69
N GLY A 343 -4.14 -1.63 -3.74
CA GLY A 343 -2.82 -1.70 -3.13
C GLY A 343 -2.74 -2.53 -1.84
N PRO A 344 -1.57 -2.51 -1.16
CA PRO A 344 -1.26 -3.43 -0.07
C PRO A 344 -1.85 -3.01 1.29
N ARG A 345 -2.49 -1.85 1.39
CA ARG A 345 -2.96 -1.28 2.67
C ARG A 345 -4.47 -1.37 2.80
N ALA A 346 -4.96 -1.73 3.98
CA ALA A 346 -6.36 -1.56 4.33
C ALA A 346 -6.63 -0.07 4.60
N LEU A 347 -7.64 0.48 3.93
CA LEU A 347 -8.03 1.89 4.04
C LEU A 347 -9.45 2.05 4.57
N GLY A 348 -9.98 1.02 5.22
CA GLY A 348 -11.26 1.04 5.93
C GLY A 348 -12.34 0.13 5.35
N ASN A 349 -12.22 -0.34 4.11
CA ASN A 349 -13.23 -1.20 3.49
C ASN A 349 -12.93 -2.71 3.63
N ARG A 350 -11.69 -3.09 3.91
CA ARG A 350 -11.25 -4.46 4.22
C ARG A 350 -10.30 -4.42 5.42
N THR A 351 -10.83 -4.04 6.58
CA THR A 351 -10.03 -3.68 7.75
C THR A 351 -10.44 -4.44 9.01
N VAL A 352 -9.50 -4.59 9.93
CA VAL A 352 -9.74 -4.97 11.32
C VAL A 352 -9.43 -3.74 12.18
N MET A 353 -10.37 -3.39 13.05
CA MET A 353 -10.33 -2.24 13.96
C MET A 353 -10.24 -2.72 15.41
N ALA A 354 -9.48 -1.99 16.23
CA ALA A 354 -9.41 -2.17 17.68
C ALA A 354 -9.11 -0.83 18.36
N ALA A 355 -9.50 -0.69 19.61
CA ALA A 355 -9.08 0.44 20.44
C ALA A 355 -7.56 0.43 20.61
N ALA A 356 -6.91 1.61 20.51
CA ALA A 356 -5.45 1.72 20.51
C ALA A 356 -4.85 2.16 21.87
N HIS A 357 -5.68 2.31 22.90
CA HIS A 357 -5.23 2.78 24.22
C HIS A 357 -4.56 1.69 25.07
N ASP A 358 -4.82 0.40 24.80
CA ASP A 358 -4.18 -0.72 25.49
C ASP A 358 -3.01 -1.27 24.65
N PRO A 359 -1.76 -1.15 25.11
CA PRO A 359 -0.60 -1.69 24.39
C PRO A 359 -0.64 -3.21 24.14
N HIS A 360 -1.34 -3.97 25.00
CA HIS A 360 -1.42 -5.43 24.88
C HIS A 360 -2.25 -5.90 23.69
N ILE A 361 -3.06 -5.01 23.09
CA ILE A 361 -3.86 -5.34 21.93
C ILE A 361 -3.00 -5.81 20.73
N ASN A 362 -1.77 -5.33 20.61
CA ASN A 362 -0.83 -5.77 19.55
C ASN A 362 -0.50 -7.26 19.68
N GLN A 363 -0.26 -7.74 20.90
CA GLN A 363 0.01 -9.16 21.15
C GLN A 363 -1.23 -10.01 20.84
N TRP A 364 -2.40 -9.55 21.28
CA TRP A 364 -3.67 -10.22 21.02
C TRP A 364 -3.95 -10.33 19.51
N LEU A 365 -3.81 -9.23 18.77
CA LEU A 365 -4.01 -9.20 17.31
C LEU A 365 -3.00 -10.08 16.56
N ASN A 366 -1.72 -10.03 16.95
CA ASN A 366 -0.69 -10.89 16.36
C ASN A 366 -1.04 -12.37 16.55
N GLN A 367 -1.49 -12.75 17.75
CA GLN A 367 -1.89 -14.13 18.05
C GLN A 367 -3.12 -14.55 17.23
N ARG A 368 -4.18 -13.75 17.20
CA ARG A 368 -5.45 -14.06 16.50
C ARG A 368 -5.30 -14.10 15.00
N LEU A 369 -4.53 -13.18 14.44
CA LEU A 369 -4.29 -13.11 12.99
C LEU A 369 -3.09 -13.97 12.56
N ALA A 370 -2.48 -14.74 13.48
CA ALA A 370 -1.29 -15.57 13.29
C ALA A 370 -0.08 -14.79 12.74
N ARG A 371 0.08 -13.52 13.14
CA ARG A 371 1.16 -12.62 12.69
C ARG A 371 2.34 -12.60 13.65
N THR A 372 3.50 -12.20 13.13
CA THR A 372 4.76 -12.04 13.88
C THR A 372 5.36 -10.67 13.56
N GLU A 373 4.57 -9.62 13.73
CA GLU A 373 5.00 -8.26 13.40
C GLU A 373 5.77 -7.64 14.57
N PHE A 374 6.90 -6.98 14.25
CA PHE A 374 7.68 -6.18 15.21
C PHE A 374 7.16 -4.75 15.30
N MET A 375 6.57 -4.24 14.21
CA MET A 375 5.93 -2.92 14.21
C MET A 375 4.54 -3.01 14.83
N PRO A 376 4.10 -1.98 15.58
CA PRO A 376 2.72 -1.87 15.98
C PRO A 376 1.79 -1.73 14.77
N PHE A 377 0.53 -2.06 14.96
CA PHE A 377 -0.49 -1.84 13.94
C PHE A 377 -0.70 -0.35 13.69
N ALA A 378 -1.03 0.00 12.47
CA ALA A 378 -1.19 1.40 12.08
C ALA A 378 -2.45 2.00 12.72
N PRO A 379 -2.44 3.28 13.13
CA PRO A 379 -3.66 3.98 13.50
C PRO A 379 -4.39 4.53 12.26
N VAL A 380 -5.71 4.60 12.31
CA VAL A 380 -6.50 5.54 11.53
C VAL A 380 -6.93 6.67 12.45
N ILE A 381 -6.87 7.91 11.98
CA ILE A 381 -7.23 9.10 12.75
C ILE A 381 -8.11 10.03 11.92
N LEU A 382 -9.11 10.65 12.57
CA LEU A 382 -9.89 11.73 11.96
C LEU A 382 -8.98 12.89 11.57
N GLN A 383 -9.14 13.39 10.34
CA GLN A 383 -8.28 14.44 9.78
C GLN A 383 -8.23 15.70 10.65
N GLU A 384 -9.33 16.05 11.31
CA GLU A 384 -9.47 17.24 12.15
C GLU A 384 -8.55 17.22 13.38
N TYR A 385 -8.11 16.03 13.79
CA TYR A 385 -7.24 15.84 14.94
C TYR A 385 -5.80 15.47 14.56
N ALA A 386 -5.51 15.27 13.27
CA ALA A 386 -4.24 14.70 12.82
C ALA A 386 -3.03 15.54 13.24
N SER A 387 -3.09 16.88 13.17
CA SER A 387 -1.98 17.76 13.54
C SER A 387 -1.67 17.76 15.05
N ALA A 388 -2.66 17.49 15.91
CA ALA A 388 -2.44 17.38 17.35
C ALA A 388 -1.70 16.08 17.73
N TYR A 389 -1.92 15.01 16.97
CA TYR A 389 -1.28 13.72 17.18
C TYR A 389 0.05 13.57 16.43
N PHE A 390 0.17 14.19 15.27
CA PHE A 390 1.31 14.14 14.37
C PHE A 390 1.70 15.56 13.94
N PRO A 391 2.52 16.28 14.75
CA PRO A 391 2.79 17.71 14.55
C PRO A 391 3.43 18.06 13.19
N ALA A 392 4.15 17.13 12.58
CA ALA A 392 4.73 17.31 11.25
C ALA A 392 3.73 17.09 10.09
N TRP A 393 2.51 16.60 10.38
CA TRP A 393 1.46 16.49 9.37
C TRP A 393 0.85 17.86 9.06
N VAL A 394 0.69 18.14 7.78
CA VAL A 394 0.09 19.38 7.28
C VAL A 394 -1.14 19.04 6.44
N ALA A 395 -2.20 19.83 6.58
CA ALA A 395 -3.41 19.66 5.78
C ALA A 395 -3.12 19.63 4.27
N GLY A 396 -3.71 18.66 3.58
CA GLY A 396 -3.47 18.45 2.15
C GLY A 396 -2.34 17.46 1.81
N GLN A 397 -1.59 16.96 2.78
CA GLN A 397 -0.63 15.87 2.57
C GLN A 397 -1.35 14.55 2.28
N LEU A 398 -1.32 14.11 1.02
CA LEU A 398 -2.02 12.89 0.59
C LEU A 398 -1.33 11.60 1.01
N ALA A 399 -0.02 11.60 1.23
CA ALA A 399 0.71 10.39 1.61
C ALA A 399 0.19 9.76 2.91
N ALA A 400 -0.26 10.58 3.87
CA ALA A 400 -0.88 10.10 5.10
C ALA A 400 -2.27 9.47 4.89
N ARG A 401 -3.00 9.81 3.80
CA ARG A 401 -4.31 9.18 3.49
C ARG A 401 -4.17 7.70 3.13
N TYR A 402 -2.98 7.30 2.64
CA TYR A 402 -2.71 5.97 2.11
C TYR A 402 -1.70 5.17 2.93
N MET A 403 -1.37 5.62 4.15
CA MET A 403 -0.39 4.96 5.04
C MET A 403 1.00 4.81 4.40
N THR A 404 1.43 5.74 3.57
CA THR A 404 2.72 5.67 2.85
C THR A 404 3.85 6.43 3.54
N LEU A 405 3.58 7.06 4.68
CA LEU A 405 4.53 7.81 5.51
C LEU A 405 4.40 7.44 6.99
N THR A 406 5.49 7.52 7.73
CA THR A 406 5.49 7.63 9.18
C THR A 406 5.59 9.09 9.61
N TYR A 407 5.15 9.36 10.85
CA TYR A 407 5.28 10.65 11.52
C TYR A 407 5.73 10.44 12.96
N ASP A 408 6.47 11.39 13.50
CA ASP A 408 6.78 11.43 14.93
C ASP A 408 5.48 11.70 15.69
N ALA A 409 5.21 10.87 16.71
CA ALA A 409 4.02 10.96 17.53
C ALA A 409 4.20 12.02 18.62
N SER A 410 3.18 12.86 18.82
CA SER A 410 3.14 13.80 19.95
C SER A 410 2.98 13.05 21.28
N GLU A 411 3.21 13.74 22.41
CA GLU A 411 2.94 13.16 23.73
C GLU A 411 1.45 12.79 23.89
N LEU A 412 0.55 13.56 23.30
CA LEU A 412 -0.87 13.23 23.25
C LEU A 412 -1.12 11.89 22.53
N ALA A 413 -0.47 11.68 21.39
CA ALA A 413 -0.59 10.42 20.65
C ALA A 413 -0.04 9.24 21.47
N LYS A 414 1.10 9.39 22.11
CA LYS A 414 1.70 8.36 22.99
C LYS A 414 0.81 8.01 24.19
N GLN A 415 0.04 8.95 24.69
CA GLN A 415 -0.92 8.73 25.79
C GLN A 415 -2.22 8.06 25.33
N HIS A 416 -2.78 8.51 24.20
CA HIS A 416 -4.10 8.09 23.73
C HIS A 416 -4.08 6.82 22.89
N ILE A 417 -3.01 6.60 22.12
CA ILE A 417 -2.88 5.47 21.18
C ILE A 417 -1.52 4.76 21.30
N PRO A 418 -1.07 4.42 22.53
CA PRO A 418 0.24 3.80 22.75
C PRO A 418 0.45 2.53 21.93
N ALA A 419 -0.61 1.75 21.69
CA ALA A 419 -0.56 0.53 20.88
C ALA A 419 -0.22 0.77 19.40
N ALA A 420 -0.36 2.00 18.91
CA ALA A 420 -0.10 2.38 17.51
C ALA A 420 1.18 3.20 17.35
N VAL A 421 1.93 3.45 18.43
CA VAL A 421 3.22 4.16 18.40
C VAL A 421 4.35 3.15 18.56
N HIS A 422 5.31 3.20 17.62
CA HIS A 422 6.47 2.32 17.63
C HIS A 422 7.51 2.74 18.69
N VAL A 423 8.43 1.85 19.04
CA VAL A 423 9.46 2.09 20.07
C VAL A 423 10.37 3.28 19.75
N ASP A 424 10.50 3.65 18.47
CA ASP A 424 11.25 4.84 18.01
C ASP A 424 10.42 6.14 18.08
N GLY A 425 9.21 6.09 18.66
CA GLY A 425 8.32 7.23 18.79
C GLY A 425 7.54 7.61 17.54
N THR A 426 7.57 6.81 16.48
CA THR A 426 6.83 7.08 15.24
C THR A 426 5.57 6.24 15.10
N ALA A 427 4.63 6.69 14.26
CA ALA A 427 3.48 5.91 13.81
C ALA A 427 3.25 6.12 12.31
N ARG A 428 2.51 5.19 11.69
CA ARG A 428 2.12 5.23 10.28
C ARG A 428 0.62 5.45 10.14
N PRO A 429 0.12 6.67 10.31
CA PRO A 429 -1.32 6.92 10.32
C PRO A 429 -1.95 6.80 8.94
N GLN A 430 -3.22 6.36 8.93
CA GLN A 430 -4.18 6.77 7.92
C GLN A 430 -4.88 8.03 8.41
N VAL A 431 -4.67 9.16 7.76
CA VAL A 431 -5.44 10.38 8.04
C VAL A 431 -6.69 10.35 7.17
N LEU A 432 -7.84 10.23 7.83
CA LEU A 432 -9.14 9.98 7.19
C LEU A 432 -10.00 11.25 7.19
N GLY A 433 -10.24 11.80 6.00
CA GLY A 433 -11.26 12.82 5.79
C GLY A 433 -12.64 12.21 5.51
N ARG A 434 -13.72 12.94 5.79
CA ARG A 434 -15.07 12.46 5.54
C ARG A 434 -15.31 12.10 4.06
N ALA A 435 -14.73 12.86 3.13
CA ALA A 435 -14.86 12.63 1.70
C ALA A 435 -14.18 11.33 1.23
N ASP A 436 -13.21 10.82 1.98
CA ASP A 436 -12.44 9.63 1.59
C ASP A 436 -13.23 8.34 1.79
N ASN A 437 -13.89 8.23 2.94
CA ASN A 437 -14.73 7.09 3.31
C ASN A 437 -15.76 7.51 4.37
N PRO A 438 -16.94 7.98 3.96
CA PRO A 438 -17.94 8.51 4.88
C PRO A 438 -18.34 7.54 5.99
N GLY A 439 -18.61 6.26 5.63
CA GLY A 439 -19.04 5.25 6.60
C GLY A 439 -17.96 4.92 7.64
N TYR A 440 -16.69 4.91 7.24
CA TYR A 440 -15.58 4.70 8.17
C TYR A 440 -15.34 5.93 9.05
N HIS A 441 -15.46 7.12 8.46
CA HIS A 441 -15.37 8.39 9.20
C HIS A 441 -16.48 8.50 10.26
N ASP A 442 -17.72 8.11 9.95
CA ASP A 442 -18.84 8.14 10.90
C ASP A 442 -18.60 7.20 12.10
N ILE A 443 -17.99 6.03 11.88
CA ILE A 443 -17.58 5.13 12.96
C ILE A 443 -16.57 5.80 13.89
N LEU A 444 -15.53 6.42 13.32
CA LEU A 444 -14.50 7.11 14.13
C LEU A 444 -15.07 8.33 14.86
N THR A 445 -15.97 9.07 14.23
CA THR A 445 -16.64 10.22 14.86
C THR A 445 -17.49 9.77 16.06
N ALA A 446 -18.25 8.68 15.90
CA ALA A 446 -19.02 8.11 17.00
C ALA A 446 -18.11 7.58 18.13
N TYR A 447 -16.99 6.93 17.79
CA TYR A 447 -16.00 6.45 18.75
C TYR A 447 -15.34 7.61 19.52
N GLN A 448 -14.97 8.68 18.82
CA GLN A 448 -14.42 9.89 19.44
C GLN A 448 -15.42 10.54 20.39
N GLY A 449 -16.71 10.59 20.03
CA GLY A 449 -17.76 11.11 20.90
C GLY A 449 -17.97 10.31 22.19
N LEU A 450 -17.68 9.00 22.18
CA LEU A 450 -17.78 8.12 23.35
C LEU A 450 -16.53 8.15 24.25
N THR A 451 -15.35 8.27 23.64
CA THR A 451 -14.07 8.02 24.32
C THR A 451 -13.18 9.26 24.44
N GLY A 452 -13.45 10.31 23.67
CA GLY A 452 -12.55 11.45 23.51
C GLY A 452 -11.36 11.17 22.60
N ILE A 453 -11.15 9.92 22.11
CA ILE A 453 -10.00 9.52 21.28
C ILE A 453 -10.43 9.44 19.80
N PRO A 454 -9.83 10.25 18.89
CA PRO A 454 -10.25 10.31 17.50
C PRO A 454 -9.59 9.24 16.60
N SER A 455 -9.07 8.15 17.18
CA SER A 455 -8.23 7.19 16.49
C SER A 455 -8.44 5.77 17.02
N VAL A 456 -8.37 4.81 16.11
CA VAL A 456 -8.35 3.37 16.41
C VAL A 456 -7.25 2.69 15.61
N ILE A 457 -6.87 1.46 15.95
CA ILE A 457 -6.04 0.61 15.10
C ILE A 457 -6.77 0.32 13.79
N ASN A 458 -6.03 0.35 12.69
CA ASN A 458 -6.44 -0.11 11.38
C ASN A 458 -5.41 -1.09 10.82
N THR A 459 -5.80 -2.34 10.65
CA THR A 459 -4.96 -3.34 10.00
C THR A 459 -5.75 -4.11 8.94
N SER A 460 -5.05 -4.76 8.00
CA SER A 460 -5.68 -5.48 6.90
C SER A 460 -6.48 -6.69 7.38
N PHE A 461 -7.65 -6.88 6.81
CA PHE A 461 -8.51 -8.02 7.11
C PHE A 461 -8.08 -9.25 6.31
N ASN A 462 -7.17 -10.01 6.88
CA ASN A 462 -6.63 -11.27 6.38
C ASN A 462 -5.91 -12.02 7.51
N MET A 463 -5.78 -13.33 7.39
CA MET A 463 -4.80 -14.10 8.17
C MET A 463 -3.38 -13.83 7.65
N HIS A 464 -2.37 -14.13 8.46
CA HIS A 464 -0.97 -14.01 8.06
C HIS A 464 -0.68 -14.80 6.77
N GLU A 465 0.13 -14.23 5.89
CA GLU A 465 0.48 -14.81 4.56
C GLU A 465 -0.71 -15.03 3.60
N GLU A 466 -1.91 -14.59 3.95
CA GLU A 466 -3.03 -14.58 3.04
C GLU A 466 -3.25 -13.19 2.41
N PRO A 467 -3.78 -13.10 1.18
CA PRO A 467 -4.28 -11.85 0.64
C PRO A 467 -5.44 -11.27 1.46
N ILE A 468 -5.62 -9.97 1.43
CA ILE A 468 -6.78 -9.29 2.02
C ILE A 468 -8.07 -9.91 1.47
N VAL A 469 -9.09 -10.07 2.32
CA VAL A 469 -10.39 -10.61 1.91
C VAL A 469 -11.02 -9.77 0.81
N ARG A 470 -11.61 -10.40 -0.18
CA ARG A 470 -12.25 -9.76 -1.34
C ARG A 470 -13.77 -9.79 -1.23
N THR A 471 -14.33 -10.97 -1.02
CA THR A 471 -15.78 -11.22 -1.03
C THR A 471 -16.39 -11.27 0.36
N ALA A 472 -17.73 -11.19 0.43
CA ALA A 472 -18.47 -11.37 1.66
C ALA A 472 -18.25 -12.76 2.28
N GLU A 473 -18.16 -13.80 1.44
CA GLU A 473 -17.89 -15.16 1.91
C GLU A 473 -16.50 -15.31 2.53
N GLU A 474 -15.46 -14.71 1.88
CA GLU A 474 -14.12 -14.71 2.43
C GLU A 474 -14.05 -13.94 3.76
N ALA A 475 -14.79 -12.84 3.87
CA ALA A 475 -14.88 -12.05 5.10
C ALA A 475 -15.47 -12.88 6.25
N ILE A 476 -16.57 -13.62 6.02
CA ILE A 476 -17.18 -14.49 7.04
C ILE A 476 -16.20 -15.59 7.46
N ARG A 477 -15.57 -16.30 6.51
CA ARG A 477 -14.61 -17.37 6.84
C ARG A 477 -13.42 -16.85 7.64
N THR A 478 -12.85 -15.70 7.23
CA THR A 478 -11.71 -15.10 7.93
C THR A 478 -12.10 -14.61 9.32
N PHE A 479 -13.28 -13.99 9.47
CA PHE A 479 -13.82 -13.57 10.76
C PHE A 479 -13.93 -14.76 11.75
N GLN A 480 -14.52 -15.87 11.31
CA GLN A 480 -14.67 -17.08 12.13
C GLN A 480 -13.32 -17.70 12.49
N ARG A 481 -12.38 -17.82 11.52
CA ARG A 481 -11.03 -18.37 11.76
C ARG A 481 -10.20 -17.53 12.72
N ALA A 482 -10.29 -16.20 12.59
CA ALA A 482 -9.55 -15.28 13.45
C ALA A 482 -10.17 -15.15 14.85
N GLY A 483 -11.41 -15.61 15.06
CA GLY A 483 -12.11 -15.51 16.33
C GLY A 483 -12.25 -14.07 16.81
N LEU A 484 -12.59 -13.15 15.88
CA LEU A 484 -12.83 -11.75 16.21
C LEU A 484 -14.21 -11.57 16.86
N ASP A 485 -14.43 -10.46 17.55
CA ASP A 485 -15.64 -10.24 18.36
C ASP A 485 -16.86 -9.86 17.51
N ALA A 486 -16.65 -9.09 16.43
CA ALA A 486 -17.72 -8.71 15.51
C ALA A 486 -17.23 -8.50 14.08
N LEU A 487 -18.17 -8.60 13.13
CA LEU A 487 -17.95 -8.32 11.70
C LEU A 487 -19.03 -7.36 11.21
N VAL A 488 -18.60 -6.25 10.65
CA VAL A 488 -19.42 -5.39 9.80
C VAL A 488 -19.34 -5.92 8.38
N LEU A 489 -20.46 -6.34 7.82
CA LEU A 489 -20.56 -6.87 6.46
C LEU A 489 -21.62 -6.10 5.68
N GLY A 490 -21.21 -5.12 4.86
CA GLY A 490 -22.13 -4.14 4.31
C GLY A 490 -22.89 -3.41 5.42
N PRO A 491 -24.23 -3.36 5.39
CA PRO A 491 -25.03 -2.70 6.42
C PRO A 491 -25.28 -3.59 7.66
N PHE A 492 -24.81 -4.84 7.65
CA PHE A 492 -25.08 -5.80 8.70
C PHE A 492 -23.97 -5.87 9.75
N LEU A 493 -24.37 -6.14 10.99
CA LEU A 493 -23.46 -6.42 12.10
C LEU A 493 -23.66 -7.87 12.55
N VAL A 494 -22.57 -8.62 12.53
CA VAL A 494 -22.47 -9.99 13.05
C VAL A 494 -21.71 -9.94 14.36
N ARG A 495 -22.22 -10.62 15.37
CA ARG A 495 -21.50 -10.81 16.67
C ARG A 495 -20.98 -12.24 16.74
N ALA A 496 -19.81 -12.41 17.30
CA ALA A 496 -19.33 -13.75 17.63
C ALA A 496 -20.33 -14.41 18.61
N SER A 497 -20.68 -15.68 18.36
CA SER A 497 -21.46 -16.46 19.32
C SER A 497 -20.68 -16.52 20.65
N ALA A 498 -21.35 -16.29 21.76
CA ALA A 498 -20.74 -16.53 23.06
C ALA A 498 -20.26 -18.00 23.12
N GLN A 499 -18.94 -18.19 23.26
CA GLN A 499 -18.34 -19.50 23.46
C GLN A 499 -18.57 -19.96 24.89
#